data_dd73e4c2612b111bf70cb54606da1095
#
_entry.id   dd73e4c2612b111bf70cb54606da1095
#
_cell.length_a   1.000
_cell.length_b   1.000
_cell.length_c   1.000
_cell.angle_alpha   90.00
_cell.angle_beta   90.00
_cell.angle_gamma   90.00
#
_symmetry.space_group_name_H-M   'P 1'
#
loop_
_entity.id
_entity.type
_entity.pdbx_description
1 polymer ?
#
loop_
_entity_poly.entity_id
_entity_poly.type
_entity_poly.pdbx_seq_one_letter_code
_entity_poly.pdbx_strand_id
1 'polypeptide(L)'
;MKTIRLLTLALMALFIGSTASAQTQKGNLMVGSDITDFGFNFQKESTIFHVTVNPKLAYFIKDDLALGAYVNLGVQTTGGNGTNVDYGVGALARYYFQDKNIRKMEFSKRVRFFGEANAGFGGSNPASGASTNGVQLGVGPGLSYFITPNVALDALVKYDVIIGGGNSTTSHQLNFGLGFQIFLPTAKARAIMREEMGK
;
A
#
# COMPACT_ATOMS: atom_id res chain seq x y z
N MET A 1 -14.35 -23.22 21.21
CA MET A 1 -15.51 -22.73 20.46
C MET A 1 -16.01 -21.34 20.92
N LYS A 2 -15.96 -20.98 22.21
CA LYS A 2 -16.38 -19.63 22.69
C LYS A 2 -15.43 -18.51 22.24
N THR A 3 -14.13 -18.75 22.18
CA THR A 3 -13.10 -17.79 21.74
C THR A 3 -13.22 -17.43 20.26
N ILE A 4 -13.56 -18.39 19.40
CA ILE A 4 -13.76 -18.15 17.95
C ILE A 4 -15.01 -17.28 17.73
N ARG A 5 -16.09 -17.53 18.49
CA ARG A 5 -17.31 -16.71 18.41
C ARG A 5 -17.12 -15.28 18.90
N LEU A 6 -16.28 -15.08 19.91
CA LEU A 6 -15.89 -13.74 20.38
C LEU A 6 -15.02 -13.00 19.35
N LEU A 7 -14.11 -13.70 18.68
CA LEU A 7 -13.28 -13.12 17.63
C LEU A 7 -14.11 -12.73 16.40
N THR A 8 -15.08 -13.56 16.00
CA THR A 8 -16.00 -13.23 14.89
C THR A 8 -16.96 -12.09 15.24
N LEU A 9 -17.46 -12.01 16.48
CA LEU A 9 -18.27 -10.90 16.96
C LEU A 9 -17.47 -9.59 17.06
N ALA A 10 -16.23 -9.64 17.53
CA ALA A 10 -15.31 -8.49 17.54
C ALA A 10 -14.96 -8.01 16.13
N LEU A 11 -14.78 -8.95 15.19
CA LEU A 11 -14.57 -8.62 13.77
C LEU A 11 -15.84 -8.02 13.14
N MET A 12 -17.04 -8.55 13.45
CA MET A 12 -18.30 -7.98 12.97
C MET A 12 -18.61 -6.60 13.58
N ALA A 13 -18.24 -6.35 14.82
CA ALA A 13 -18.45 -5.04 15.48
C ALA A 13 -17.61 -3.91 14.83
N LEU A 14 -16.52 -4.24 14.13
CA LEU A 14 -15.73 -3.30 13.33
C LEU A 14 -16.43 -2.83 12.04
N PHE A 15 -17.54 -3.49 11.64
CA PHE A 15 -18.23 -3.21 10.38
C PHE A 15 -19.48 -2.32 10.52
N ILE A 16 -19.81 -1.80 11.71
CA ILE A 16 -21.01 -0.99 11.90
C ILE A 16 -20.72 0.49 11.60
N GLY A 17 -21.11 0.88 10.41
CA GLY A 17 -21.59 2.20 10.04
C GLY A 17 -20.64 3.38 10.03
N SER A 18 -20.08 3.66 8.84
CA SER A 18 -19.66 5.02 8.49
C SER A 18 -19.78 5.21 6.97
N THR A 19 -20.28 6.35 6.55
CA THR A 19 -20.32 6.74 5.14
C THR A 19 -18.89 6.79 4.58
N ALA A 20 -18.71 6.49 3.29
CA ALA A 20 -17.42 6.42 2.62
C ALA A 20 -16.53 7.69 2.72
N SER A 21 -17.10 8.81 3.18
CA SER A 21 -16.34 10.04 3.42
C SER A 21 -15.53 10.05 4.71
N ALA A 22 -15.86 9.21 5.68
CA ALA A 22 -15.20 9.18 7.00
C ALA A 22 -13.83 8.46 6.98
N GLN A 23 -13.49 7.78 5.90
CA GLN A 23 -12.31 6.89 5.84
C GLN A 23 -10.99 7.62 5.61
N THR A 24 -11.03 8.67 4.79
CA THR A 24 -9.85 9.48 4.46
C THR A 24 -9.78 10.78 5.27
N GLN A 25 -10.54 10.86 6.38
CA GLN A 25 -10.56 12.03 7.25
C GLN A 25 -9.30 12.12 8.11
N LYS A 26 -8.94 13.36 8.44
CA LYS A 26 -7.88 13.67 9.39
C LYS A 26 -8.03 12.88 10.68
N GLY A 27 -6.94 12.30 11.13
CA GLY A 27 -6.90 11.52 12.36
C GLY A 27 -7.08 10.03 12.18
N ASN A 28 -7.45 9.54 11.00
CA ASN A 28 -7.52 8.11 10.71
C ASN A 28 -6.13 7.53 10.45
N LEU A 29 -6.01 6.23 10.68
CA LEU A 29 -4.85 5.44 10.37
C LEU A 29 -5.16 4.52 9.19
N MET A 30 -4.26 4.45 8.23
CA MET A 30 -4.30 3.52 7.10
C MET A 30 -3.21 2.46 7.31
N VAL A 31 -3.60 1.20 7.29
CA VAL A 31 -2.70 0.04 7.39
C VAL A 31 -3.00 -0.90 6.25
N GLY A 32 -1.99 -1.36 5.56
CA GLY A 32 -2.20 -2.30 4.46
C GLY A 32 -0.93 -2.81 3.83
N SER A 33 -1.09 -3.47 2.72
CA SER A 33 0.00 -4.01 1.92
C SER A 33 -0.40 -4.09 0.46
N ASP A 34 0.55 -3.83 -0.42
CA ASP A 34 0.42 -4.14 -1.84
C ASP A 34 1.33 -5.33 -2.17
N ILE A 35 0.90 -6.13 -3.11
CA ILE A 35 1.69 -7.17 -3.75
C ILE A 35 2.01 -6.66 -5.15
N THR A 36 3.29 -6.58 -5.44
CA THR A 36 3.81 -6.28 -6.77
C THR A 36 4.64 -7.47 -7.22
N ASP A 37 4.83 -7.62 -8.52
CA ASP A 37 5.67 -8.70 -9.06
C ASP A 37 5.34 -10.10 -8.53
N PHE A 38 4.09 -10.52 -8.65
CA PHE A 38 3.74 -11.90 -8.35
C PHE A 38 3.74 -12.74 -9.63
N GLY A 39 4.58 -13.78 -9.69
CA GLY A 39 4.59 -14.66 -10.84
C GLY A 39 5.35 -15.96 -10.65
N PHE A 40 4.95 -16.92 -11.49
CA PHE A 40 5.64 -18.19 -11.69
C PHE A 40 5.98 -18.30 -13.17
N ASN A 41 7.24 -18.55 -13.48
CA ASN A 41 7.69 -18.85 -14.83
C ASN A 41 8.25 -20.27 -14.86
N PHE A 42 7.59 -21.16 -15.63
CA PHE A 42 8.00 -22.54 -15.76
C PHE A 42 8.76 -22.71 -17.08
N GLN A 43 10.06 -22.91 -17.02
CA GLN A 43 10.90 -23.22 -18.16
C GLN A 43 11.43 -24.66 -18.03
N LYS A 44 11.82 -25.27 -19.18
CA LYS A 44 12.18 -26.68 -19.26
C LYS A 44 13.31 -27.11 -18.33
N GLU A 45 14.14 -26.17 -17.83
CA GLU A 45 15.27 -26.43 -16.94
C GLU A 45 15.35 -25.50 -15.72
N SER A 46 14.44 -24.54 -15.59
CA SER A 46 14.41 -23.65 -14.43
C SER A 46 13.00 -23.11 -14.16
N THR A 47 12.62 -23.09 -12.90
CA THR A 47 11.40 -22.45 -12.43
C THR A 47 11.80 -21.15 -11.74
N ILE A 48 11.21 -20.04 -12.19
CA ILE A 48 11.39 -18.73 -11.55
C ILE A 48 10.13 -18.41 -10.75
N PHE A 49 10.30 -18.15 -9.48
CA PHE A 49 9.27 -17.61 -8.61
C PHE A 49 9.69 -16.22 -8.15
N HIS A 50 8.78 -15.23 -8.26
CA HIS A 50 9.01 -13.91 -7.73
C HIS A 50 7.77 -13.37 -7.03
N VAL A 51 7.97 -12.68 -5.94
CA VAL A 51 6.96 -11.96 -5.18
C VAL A 51 7.57 -10.77 -4.45
N THR A 52 6.89 -9.64 -4.52
CA THR A 52 7.25 -8.46 -3.74
C THR A 52 6.03 -8.01 -2.93
N VAL A 53 6.22 -7.82 -1.63
CA VAL A 53 5.19 -7.39 -0.69
C VAL A 53 5.60 -6.05 -0.10
N ASN A 54 4.68 -5.09 -0.09
CA ASN A 54 4.91 -3.73 0.37
C ASN A 54 3.96 -3.36 1.51
N PRO A 55 4.21 -3.82 2.76
CA PRO A 55 3.46 -3.35 3.91
C PRO A 55 3.65 -1.85 4.14
N LYS A 56 2.57 -1.18 4.49
CA LYS A 56 2.54 0.27 4.70
C LYS A 56 1.63 0.68 5.85
N LEU A 57 2.02 1.75 6.52
CA LEU A 57 1.30 2.37 7.61
C LEU A 57 1.31 3.88 7.39
N ALA A 58 0.14 4.52 7.37
CA ALA A 58 0.06 5.97 7.19
C ALA A 58 -1.04 6.59 8.06
N TYR A 59 -0.82 7.84 8.47
CA TYR A 59 -1.74 8.62 9.27
C TYR A 59 -2.26 9.81 8.47
N PHE A 60 -3.57 10.04 8.49
CA PHE A 60 -4.19 11.18 7.82
C PHE A 60 -3.94 12.48 8.59
N ILE A 61 -3.01 13.29 8.11
CA ILE A 61 -2.65 14.59 8.70
C ILE A 61 -3.65 15.70 8.33
N LYS A 62 -4.32 15.54 7.19
CA LYS A 62 -5.45 16.33 6.70
C LYS A 62 -6.43 15.37 6.03
N ASP A 63 -7.65 15.86 5.78
CA ASP A 63 -8.59 15.11 4.96
C ASP A 63 -7.94 14.79 3.60
N ASP A 64 -8.07 13.54 3.21
CA ASP A 64 -7.54 12.97 1.97
C ASP A 64 -6.00 12.96 1.82
N LEU A 65 -5.23 13.46 2.80
CA LEU A 65 -3.76 13.44 2.80
C LEU A 65 -3.20 12.60 3.95
N ALA A 66 -2.62 11.45 3.62
CA ALA A 66 -1.93 10.57 4.54
C ALA A 66 -0.41 10.64 4.37
N LEU A 67 0.31 10.65 5.49
CA LEU A 67 1.76 10.50 5.56
C LEU A 67 2.10 9.27 6.39
N GLY A 68 3.15 8.55 6.01
CA GLY A 68 3.49 7.33 6.70
C GLY A 68 4.82 6.72 6.30
N ALA A 69 4.94 5.42 6.55
CA ALA A 69 6.11 4.62 6.23
C ALA A 69 5.71 3.37 5.43
N TYR A 70 6.66 2.86 4.68
CA TYR A 70 6.54 1.60 3.97
C TYR A 70 7.79 0.74 4.14
N VAL A 71 7.61 -0.55 3.96
CA VAL A 71 8.69 -1.52 3.80
C VAL A 71 8.46 -2.23 2.47
N ASN A 72 9.52 -2.46 1.72
CA ASN A 72 9.51 -3.27 0.50
C ASN A 72 10.28 -4.56 0.79
N LEU A 73 9.69 -5.70 0.48
CA LEU A 73 10.30 -7.02 0.64
C LEU A 73 10.03 -7.84 -0.62
N GLY A 74 11.06 -8.03 -1.43
CA GLY A 74 11.03 -8.80 -2.67
C GLY A 74 11.89 -10.06 -2.57
N VAL A 75 11.38 -11.16 -3.10
CA VAL A 75 12.12 -12.42 -3.23
C VAL A 75 11.91 -12.95 -4.64
N GLN A 76 13.01 -13.24 -5.32
CA GLN A 76 13.00 -13.91 -6.59
C GLN A 76 13.94 -15.13 -6.52
N THR A 77 13.37 -16.32 -6.68
CA THR A 77 14.14 -17.58 -6.69
C THR A 77 14.14 -18.17 -8.09
N THR A 78 15.32 -18.49 -8.58
CA THR A 78 15.52 -19.19 -9.86
C THR A 78 16.08 -20.56 -9.58
N GLY A 79 15.37 -21.62 -9.97
CA GLY A 79 15.81 -23.00 -9.74
C GLY A 79 17.20 -23.23 -10.33
N GLY A 80 18.14 -23.66 -9.49
CA GLY A 80 19.53 -23.89 -9.85
C GLY A 80 20.48 -22.67 -9.76
N ASN A 81 19.97 -21.43 -9.73
CA ASN A 81 20.78 -20.21 -9.82
C ASN A 81 20.73 -19.31 -8.56
N GLY A 82 20.05 -19.73 -7.49
CA GLY A 82 19.99 -19.01 -6.22
C GLY A 82 18.81 -18.06 -6.07
N THR A 83 18.85 -17.23 -5.03
CA THR A 83 17.77 -16.33 -4.64
C THR A 83 18.23 -14.89 -4.62
N ASN A 84 17.48 -14.01 -5.28
CA ASN A 84 17.65 -12.57 -5.20
C ASN A 84 16.72 -12.03 -4.12
N VAL A 85 17.17 -11.06 -3.34
CA VAL A 85 16.39 -10.40 -2.30
C VAL A 85 16.41 -8.90 -2.53
N ASP A 86 15.24 -8.31 -2.70
CA ASP A 86 15.05 -6.87 -2.77
C ASP A 86 14.44 -6.37 -1.46
N TYR A 87 14.92 -5.25 -0.98
CA TYR A 87 14.44 -4.65 0.26
C TYR A 87 14.41 -3.13 0.17
N GLY A 88 13.54 -2.53 0.96
CA GLY A 88 13.46 -1.08 1.06
C GLY A 88 12.66 -0.65 2.28
N VAL A 89 12.95 0.55 2.76
CA VAL A 89 12.22 1.20 3.84
C VAL A 89 12.23 2.70 3.61
N GLY A 90 11.12 3.36 3.88
CA GLY A 90 11.05 4.79 3.68
C GLY A 90 9.74 5.42 4.13
N ALA A 91 9.63 6.71 3.84
CA ALA A 91 8.43 7.49 4.04
C ALA A 91 7.54 7.43 2.79
N LEU A 92 6.23 7.51 3.00
CA LEU A 92 5.24 7.61 1.94
C LEU A 92 4.29 8.77 2.19
N ALA A 93 3.80 9.35 1.11
CA ALA A 93 2.70 10.31 1.09
C ALA A 93 1.65 9.80 0.11
N ARG A 94 0.37 9.80 0.52
CA ARG A 94 -0.76 9.43 -0.34
C ARG A 94 -1.83 10.51 -0.27
N TYR A 95 -2.29 10.97 -1.43
CA TYR A 95 -3.34 11.95 -1.56
C TYR A 95 -4.52 11.39 -2.36
N TYR A 96 -5.71 11.42 -1.79
CA TYR A 96 -6.96 10.99 -2.41
C TYR A 96 -7.65 12.16 -3.11
N PHE A 97 -7.91 12.02 -4.41
CA PHE A 97 -8.58 13.05 -5.19
C PHE A 97 -10.08 13.07 -4.91
N GLN A 98 -10.63 14.24 -4.65
CA GLN A 98 -12.06 14.46 -4.54
C GLN A 98 -12.62 14.94 -5.88
N ASP A 99 -13.24 14.05 -6.64
CA ASP A 99 -13.98 14.44 -7.83
C ASP A 99 -15.48 14.50 -7.54
N LYS A 100 -16.04 15.73 -7.54
CA LYS A 100 -17.47 15.97 -7.32
C LYS A 100 -18.36 15.42 -8.45
N ASN A 101 -17.82 15.27 -9.67
CA ASN A 101 -18.53 14.79 -10.85
C ASN A 101 -18.65 13.26 -10.89
N ILE A 102 -17.64 12.57 -10.41
CA ILE A 102 -17.59 11.10 -10.36
C ILE A 102 -18.62 10.55 -9.35
N ARG A 103 -19.00 11.30 -8.30
CA ARG A 103 -19.95 10.89 -7.26
C ARG A 103 -21.40 10.64 -7.74
N LYS A 104 -21.73 10.94 -8.98
CA LYS A 104 -23.10 10.78 -9.50
C LYS A 104 -23.49 9.34 -9.89
N MET A 105 -22.53 8.46 -10.06
CA MET A 105 -22.76 7.04 -10.38
C MET A 105 -22.61 6.17 -9.13
N GLU A 106 -23.46 5.17 -8.90
CA GLU A 106 -23.42 4.31 -7.70
C GLU A 106 -22.08 3.55 -7.55
N PHE A 107 -21.51 3.08 -8.63
CA PHE A 107 -20.17 2.45 -8.65
C PHE A 107 -19.10 3.44 -8.16
N SER A 108 -19.21 4.70 -8.50
CA SER A 108 -18.30 5.78 -8.19
C SER A 108 -18.32 6.18 -6.71
N LYS A 109 -19.34 5.83 -5.94
CA LYS A 109 -19.38 6.10 -4.49
C LYS A 109 -18.38 5.26 -3.71
N ARG A 110 -17.94 4.13 -4.27
CA ARG A 110 -17.00 3.19 -3.65
C ARG A 110 -15.58 3.30 -4.21
N VAL A 111 -15.36 4.10 -5.24
CA VAL A 111 -14.07 4.26 -5.90
C VAL A 111 -13.45 5.60 -5.54
N ARG A 112 -12.16 5.59 -5.20
CA ARG A 112 -11.37 6.81 -5.01
C ARG A 112 -10.05 6.70 -5.75
N PHE A 113 -9.73 7.70 -6.53
CA PHE A 113 -8.42 7.85 -7.12
C PHE A 113 -7.46 8.46 -6.12
N PHE A 114 -6.20 8.03 -6.17
CA PHE A 114 -5.15 8.60 -5.33
C PHE A 114 -3.83 8.72 -6.11
N GLY A 115 -2.97 9.61 -5.65
CA GLY A 115 -1.56 9.66 -5.99
C GLY A 115 -0.74 9.23 -4.78
N GLU A 116 0.26 8.38 -4.99
CA GLU A 116 1.20 7.96 -3.96
C GLU A 116 2.61 8.36 -4.37
N ALA A 117 3.37 8.90 -3.42
CA ALA A 117 4.80 9.18 -3.57
C ALA A 117 5.54 8.57 -2.39
N ASN A 118 6.76 8.08 -2.63
CA ASN A 118 7.60 7.53 -1.59
C ASN A 118 9.06 7.95 -1.77
N ALA A 119 9.76 8.04 -0.65
CA ALA A 119 11.19 8.29 -0.60
C ALA A 119 11.80 7.46 0.53
N GLY A 120 12.92 6.80 0.26
CA GLY A 120 13.55 5.93 1.24
C GLY A 120 14.89 5.38 0.78
N PHE A 121 15.29 4.31 1.44
CA PHE A 121 16.48 3.55 1.10
C PHE A 121 16.07 2.14 0.71
N GLY A 122 16.67 1.63 -0.34
CA GLY A 122 16.43 0.28 -0.83
C GLY A 122 17.65 -0.32 -1.47
N GLY A 123 17.60 -1.61 -1.71
CA GLY A 123 18.64 -2.33 -2.37
C GLY A 123 18.20 -3.68 -2.90
N SER A 124 19.05 -4.23 -3.74
CA SER A 124 18.89 -5.56 -4.33
C SER A 124 20.18 -6.35 -4.09
N ASN A 125 20.01 -7.54 -3.54
CA ASN A 125 21.07 -8.53 -3.34
C ASN A 125 20.85 -9.70 -4.30
N PRO A 126 21.46 -9.68 -5.50
CA PRO A 126 21.35 -10.78 -6.43
C PRO A 126 22.14 -12.00 -5.93
N ALA A 127 21.69 -13.19 -6.31
CA ALA A 127 22.37 -14.46 -5.99
C ALA A 127 23.79 -14.52 -6.57
N SER A 128 24.02 -13.80 -7.67
CA SER A 128 25.34 -13.63 -8.30
C SER A 128 25.48 -12.19 -8.80
N GLY A 129 26.59 -11.54 -8.46
CA GLY A 129 26.86 -10.16 -8.84
C GLY A 129 27.00 -9.20 -7.67
N ALA A 130 27.15 -7.91 -7.97
CA ALA A 130 27.29 -6.87 -6.96
C ALA A 130 25.91 -6.42 -6.44
N SER A 131 25.81 -6.29 -5.10
CA SER A 131 24.63 -5.70 -4.47
C SER A 131 24.53 -4.21 -4.77
N THR A 132 23.34 -3.74 -5.05
CA THR A 132 23.03 -2.33 -5.28
C THR A 132 22.23 -1.80 -4.09
N ASN A 133 22.73 -0.74 -3.44
CA ASN A 133 22.05 -0.04 -2.39
C ASN A 133 21.98 1.44 -2.73
N GLY A 134 20.86 2.07 -2.48
CA GLY A 134 20.70 3.48 -2.85
C GLY A 134 19.46 4.14 -2.28
N VAL A 135 19.29 5.39 -2.68
CA VAL A 135 18.07 6.15 -2.40
C VAL A 135 17.00 5.71 -3.40
N GLN A 136 15.84 5.33 -2.87
CA GLN A 136 14.67 4.98 -3.65
C GLN A 136 13.67 6.13 -3.63
N LEU A 137 13.20 6.52 -4.82
CA LEU A 137 12.14 7.49 -5.02
C LEU A 137 11.07 6.85 -5.90
N GLY A 138 9.81 7.02 -5.54
CA GLY A 138 8.71 6.47 -6.33
C GLY A 138 7.51 7.41 -6.37
N VAL A 139 6.78 7.38 -7.46
CA VAL A 139 5.53 8.11 -7.64
C VAL A 139 4.59 7.35 -8.56
N GLY A 140 3.28 7.41 -8.26
CA GLY A 140 2.32 6.79 -9.14
C GLY A 140 0.87 7.05 -8.79
N PRO A 141 -0.03 6.97 -9.77
CA PRO A 141 -1.46 7.00 -9.58
C PRO A 141 -2.00 5.62 -9.15
N GLY A 142 -3.07 5.65 -8.39
CA GLY A 142 -3.79 4.45 -7.98
C GLY A 142 -5.28 4.69 -7.83
N LEU A 143 -5.97 3.59 -7.57
CA LEU A 143 -7.41 3.52 -7.39
C LEU A 143 -7.70 2.62 -6.19
N SER A 144 -8.50 3.12 -5.25
CA SER A 144 -9.03 2.35 -4.11
C SER A 144 -10.50 2.04 -4.35
N TYR A 145 -10.87 0.76 -4.32
CA TYR A 145 -12.25 0.29 -4.33
C TYR A 145 -12.66 -0.14 -2.92
N PHE A 146 -13.53 0.60 -2.28
CA PHE A 146 -14.00 0.33 -0.92
C PHE A 146 -15.03 -0.81 -0.91
N ILE A 147 -14.61 -1.98 -0.41
CA ILE A 147 -15.49 -3.14 -0.20
C ILE A 147 -16.40 -2.89 0.98
N THR A 148 -15.84 -2.33 2.05
CA THR A 148 -16.55 -1.90 3.26
C THR A 148 -16.16 -0.46 3.59
N PRO A 149 -16.86 0.20 4.53
CA PRO A 149 -16.43 1.51 4.99
C PRO A 149 -14.97 1.60 5.47
N ASN A 150 -14.37 0.52 5.92
CA ASN A 150 -13.04 0.52 6.50
C ASN A 150 -12.02 -0.32 5.74
N VAL A 151 -12.41 -0.96 4.63
CA VAL A 151 -11.52 -1.83 3.85
C VAL A 151 -11.63 -1.50 2.37
N ALA A 152 -10.52 -1.25 1.74
CA ALA A 152 -10.43 -1.05 0.30
C ALA A 152 -9.46 -2.03 -0.36
N LEU A 153 -9.73 -2.37 -1.62
CA LEU A 153 -8.78 -2.96 -2.54
C LEU A 153 -8.13 -1.84 -3.36
N ASP A 154 -6.83 -1.88 -3.44
CA ASP A 154 -6.04 -0.90 -4.19
C ASP A 154 -5.49 -1.52 -5.48
N ALA A 155 -5.49 -0.72 -6.54
CA ALA A 155 -4.68 -0.93 -7.73
C ALA A 155 -3.77 0.28 -7.89
N LEU A 156 -2.46 0.05 -8.03
CA LEU A 156 -1.44 1.09 -8.09
C LEU A 156 -0.50 0.84 -9.25
N VAL A 157 -0.22 1.86 -10.02
CA VAL A 157 0.86 1.89 -11.01
C VAL A 157 1.91 2.85 -10.51
N LYS A 158 3.11 2.36 -10.24
CA LYS A 158 4.15 3.17 -9.60
C LYS A 158 5.45 3.11 -10.41
N TYR A 159 6.04 4.28 -10.64
CA TYR A 159 7.37 4.43 -11.21
C TYR A 159 8.36 4.66 -10.08
N ASP A 160 9.28 3.74 -9.91
CA ASP A 160 10.33 3.78 -8.90
C ASP A 160 11.70 3.98 -9.54
N VAL A 161 12.52 4.82 -8.93
CA VAL A 161 13.90 5.06 -9.30
C VAL A 161 14.77 4.75 -8.09
N ILE A 162 15.77 3.91 -8.26
CA ILE A 162 16.81 3.64 -7.25
C ILE A 162 18.11 4.26 -7.76
N ILE A 163 18.61 5.24 -7.01
CA ILE A 163 19.86 5.93 -7.28
C ILE A 163 20.92 5.27 -6.40
N GLY A 164 21.74 4.40 -7.00
CA GLY A 164 22.78 3.69 -6.29
C GLY A 164 23.93 4.59 -5.85
N GLY A 165 24.59 4.27 -4.73
CA GLY A 165 25.79 4.91 -4.23
C GLY A 165 27.07 4.21 -4.76
N GLY A 166 28.11 4.96 -5.09
CA GLY A 166 29.39 4.41 -5.56
C GLY A 166 29.37 3.96 -7.02
N ASN A 167 29.83 2.74 -7.30
CA ASN A 167 29.82 2.14 -8.65
C ASN A 167 28.46 1.57 -9.07
N SER A 168 27.41 1.86 -8.32
CA SER A 168 26.05 1.34 -8.56
C SER A 168 25.34 2.12 -9.66
N THR A 169 24.63 1.41 -10.52
CA THR A 169 23.82 1.97 -11.60
C THR A 169 22.49 2.49 -11.07
N THR A 170 21.96 3.53 -11.71
CA THR A 170 20.56 3.97 -11.48
C THR A 170 19.62 2.93 -12.10
N SER A 171 18.63 2.47 -11.33
CA SER A 171 17.59 1.55 -11.80
C SER A 171 16.26 2.27 -11.92
N HIS A 172 15.53 2.00 -12.98
CA HIS A 172 14.19 2.52 -13.25
C HIS A 172 13.23 1.34 -13.35
N GLN A 173 12.14 1.39 -12.61
CA GLN A 173 11.16 0.30 -12.55
C GLN A 173 9.74 0.86 -12.67
N LEU A 174 8.91 0.21 -13.46
CA LEU A 174 7.47 0.47 -13.50
C LEU A 174 6.75 -0.74 -12.89
N ASN A 175 6.12 -0.53 -11.75
CA ASN A 175 5.50 -1.57 -10.95
C ASN A 175 3.98 -1.46 -11.01
N PHE A 176 3.30 -2.61 -11.14
CA PHE A 176 1.86 -2.75 -11.02
C PHE A 176 1.57 -3.49 -9.73
N GLY A 177 0.83 -2.85 -8.82
CA GLY A 177 0.51 -3.41 -7.53
C GLY A 177 -0.99 -3.59 -7.33
N LEU A 178 -1.34 -4.71 -6.69
CA LEU A 178 -2.66 -4.94 -6.14
C LEU A 178 -2.52 -5.11 -4.64
N GLY A 179 -3.40 -4.49 -3.88
CA GLY A 179 -3.30 -4.54 -2.43
C GLY A 179 -4.61 -4.34 -1.72
N PHE A 180 -4.53 -4.33 -0.41
CA PHE A 180 -5.64 -3.98 0.44
C PHE A 180 -5.20 -2.96 1.50
N GLN A 181 -6.15 -2.10 1.89
CA GLN A 181 -5.95 -1.09 2.91
C GLN A 181 -7.08 -1.16 3.93
N ILE A 182 -6.73 -1.07 5.20
CA ILE A 182 -7.65 -0.99 6.32
C ILE A 182 -7.54 0.41 6.91
N PHE A 183 -8.68 1.08 7.03
CA PHE A 183 -8.78 2.43 7.58
C PHE A 183 -9.34 2.34 9.00
N LEU A 184 -8.54 2.74 9.98
CA LEU A 184 -8.88 2.64 11.39
C LEU A 184 -9.13 4.04 11.96
N PRO A 185 -10.37 4.34 12.43
CA PRO A 185 -10.64 5.60 13.11
C PRO A 185 -9.94 5.61 14.47
N THR A 186 -8.99 6.51 14.66
CA THR A 186 -8.34 6.69 15.96
C THR A 186 -9.27 7.34 16.97
N ALA A 187 -8.92 7.31 18.28
CA ALA A 187 -9.68 8.01 19.32
C ALA A 187 -9.81 9.51 19.02
N LYS A 188 -8.77 10.11 18.45
CA LYS A 188 -8.76 11.52 18.04
C LYS A 188 -9.73 11.79 16.87
N ALA A 189 -9.77 10.93 15.87
CA ALA A 189 -10.73 11.04 14.76
C ALA A 189 -12.17 10.91 15.26
N ARG A 190 -12.42 9.99 16.17
CA ARG A 190 -13.75 9.82 16.80
C ARG A 190 -14.18 11.04 17.63
N ALA A 191 -13.23 11.70 18.31
CA ALA A 191 -13.52 12.93 19.05
C ALA A 191 -13.91 14.08 18.11
N ILE A 192 -13.16 14.29 17.02
CA ILE A 192 -13.44 15.30 15.98
C ILE A 192 -14.84 15.07 15.37
N MET A 193 -15.15 13.82 14.98
CA MET A 193 -16.47 13.49 14.42
C MET A 193 -17.63 13.77 15.40
N ARG A 194 -17.43 13.53 16.70
CA ARG A 194 -18.45 13.85 17.71
C ARG A 194 -18.68 15.35 17.87
N GLU A 195 -17.62 16.14 17.78
CA GLU A 195 -17.68 17.60 17.88
C GLU A 195 -18.39 18.23 16.68
N GLU A 196 -18.18 17.68 15.48
CA GLU A 196 -18.86 18.11 14.25
C GLU A 196 -20.34 17.71 14.19
N MET A 197 -20.70 16.52 14.71
CA MET A 197 -22.10 16.05 14.75
C MET A 197 -22.90 16.69 15.88
N GLY A 198 -22.27 17.32 16.86
CA GLY A 198 -22.91 18.03 17.98
C GLY A 198 -23.21 19.49 17.72
N LYS A 199 -22.87 20.00 16.53
CA LYS A 199 -23.19 21.36 16.05
C LYS A 199 -24.34 21.29 15.05
#